data_4ff4897b1bf6d963eb08aaa270918db6
#
_entry.id   4ff4897b1bf6d963eb08aaa270918db6
#
_cell.length_a   1.000
_cell.length_b   1.000
_cell.length_c   1.000
_cell.angle_alpha   90.00
_cell.angle_beta   90.00
_cell.angle_gamma   90.00
#
_symmetry.space_group_name_H-M   'P 1'
#
loop_
_entity.id
_entity.type
_entity.pdbx_description
1 polymer ?
#
loop_
_entity_poly.entity_id
_entity_poly.type
_entity_poly.pdbx_seq_one_letter_code
_entity_poly.pdbx_strand_id
1 'polypeptide(L)'
;DHKLYPSYRVFLVTTDKASNSTAGTVASPVYALQVTGYYGGTSGTESGYPKFRWVNRSASGGEQVREVQLDAHNDKWVYFNLETGTEVASENGTWHIAFNRYRMRLNSTGTLGSAVGIVPAGLYEADGDAIASALIAATPDSTLSYLTSAAIPATVQWQADEAGSRLNPKAERESSGSFDYGWFKYYPTAALAQAAGLPATAHTLGADPGEGAMIRGGDGASFARFHLTKIDYADTASATSQQTWTFEFDVQPGAAK
;
A
#
# COMPACT_ATOMS: atom_id res chain seq x y z
N ASP A 1 -3.80 -20.18 5.13
CA ASP A 1 -3.29 -20.12 3.77
C ASP A 1 -2.89 -18.66 3.45
N HIS A 2 -1.70 -18.22 3.81
CA HIS A 2 -1.22 -16.83 3.70
C HIS A 2 -1.04 -16.36 2.23
N LYS A 3 -2.05 -16.57 1.38
CA LYS A 3 -2.04 -16.13 -0.01
C LYS A 3 -2.62 -14.73 -0.16
N LEU A 4 -1.98 -13.93 -1.02
CA LEU A 4 -2.50 -12.65 -1.46
C LEU A 4 -3.42 -12.85 -2.66
N TYR A 5 -4.58 -12.21 -2.60
CA TYR A 5 -5.55 -12.16 -3.71
C TYR A 5 -5.64 -10.73 -4.25
N PRO A 6 -5.82 -10.55 -5.56
CA PRO A 6 -6.01 -9.23 -6.12
C PRO A 6 -7.29 -8.58 -5.57
N SER A 7 -7.20 -7.31 -5.25
CA SER A 7 -8.36 -6.52 -4.83
C SER A 7 -9.28 -6.14 -6.00
N TYR A 8 -8.78 -6.22 -7.22
CA TYR A 8 -9.42 -5.76 -8.46
C TYR A 8 -9.90 -4.30 -8.44
N ARG A 9 -9.52 -3.51 -7.43
CA ARG A 9 -9.76 -2.06 -7.44
C ARG A 9 -9.01 -1.42 -8.60
N VAL A 10 -9.63 -0.42 -9.21
CA VAL A 10 -9.01 0.37 -10.27
C VAL A 10 -8.43 1.63 -9.67
N PHE A 11 -7.14 1.84 -9.85
CA PHE A 11 -6.42 3.03 -9.44
C PHE A 11 -6.22 3.93 -10.65
N LEU A 12 -6.54 5.21 -10.49
CA LEU A 12 -6.24 6.21 -11.50
C LEU A 12 -4.87 6.83 -11.20
N VAL A 13 -4.03 6.92 -12.22
CA VAL A 13 -2.67 7.47 -12.13
C VAL A 13 -2.52 8.57 -13.16
N THR A 14 -2.06 9.75 -12.75
CA THR A 14 -1.81 10.88 -13.66
C THR A 14 -0.45 11.51 -13.44
N THR A 15 0.08 12.17 -14.46
CA THR A 15 1.31 12.96 -14.40
C THR A 15 1.08 14.40 -13.94
N ASP A 16 -0.16 14.84 -13.75
CA ASP A 16 -0.52 16.20 -13.37
C ASP A 16 -1.28 16.25 -12.03
N LYS A 17 -0.59 16.60 -10.97
CA LYS A 17 -1.17 16.77 -9.61
C LYS A 17 -2.12 17.97 -9.53
N ALA A 18 -1.94 18.96 -10.35
CA ALA A 18 -2.73 20.19 -10.32
C ALA A 18 -4.07 20.02 -11.05
N SER A 19 -4.19 19.00 -11.90
CA SER A 19 -5.40 18.70 -12.61
C SER A 19 -6.38 17.97 -11.71
N ASN A 20 -7.49 18.61 -11.38
CA ASN A 20 -8.68 17.92 -10.86
C ASN A 20 -9.51 17.27 -12.00
N SER A 21 -8.95 17.23 -13.21
CA SER A 21 -9.61 16.63 -14.36
C SER A 21 -9.62 15.12 -14.26
N THR A 22 -10.80 14.53 -14.28
CA THR A 22 -10.98 13.07 -14.32
C THR A 22 -10.66 12.47 -15.68
N ALA A 23 -10.60 13.31 -16.73
CA ALA A 23 -10.34 12.87 -18.10
C ALA A 23 -8.86 12.94 -18.49
N GLY A 24 -8.09 13.82 -17.85
CA GLY A 24 -6.73 14.10 -18.27
C GLY A 24 -6.65 14.71 -19.67
N THR A 25 -5.44 14.84 -20.18
CA THR A 25 -5.14 15.29 -21.55
C THR A 25 -4.03 14.40 -22.13
N VAL A 26 -3.72 14.57 -23.40
CA VAL A 26 -2.58 13.87 -24.03
C VAL A 26 -1.26 14.23 -23.35
N ALA A 27 -1.12 15.49 -22.88
CA ALA A 27 0.06 15.95 -22.16
C ALA A 27 0.08 15.50 -20.68
N SER A 28 -1.08 15.23 -20.11
CA SER A 28 -1.25 14.77 -18.72
C SER A 28 -2.26 13.62 -18.70
N PRO A 29 -1.88 12.45 -19.19
CA PRO A 29 -2.79 11.32 -19.32
C PRO A 29 -3.24 10.79 -17.96
N VAL A 30 -4.45 10.24 -17.93
CA VAL A 30 -4.96 9.44 -16.82
C VAL A 30 -4.90 7.97 -17.21
N TYR A 31 -4.09 7.21 -16.53
CA TYR A 31 -4.03 5.75 -16.65
C TYR A 31 -4.96 5.12 -15.62
N ALA A 32 -5.84 4.23 -16.05
CA ALA A 32 -6.53 3.32 -15.15
C ALA A 32 -5.69 2.05 -15.02
N LEU A 33 -5.41 1.63 -13.79
CA LEU A 33 -4.56 0.50 -13.46
C LEU A 33 -5.26 -0.45 -12.50
N GLN A 34 -5.10 -1.75 -12.72
CA GLN A 34 -5.66 -2.81 -11.90
C GLN A 34 -4.64 -3.93 -11.68
N VAL A 35 -4.36 -4.25 -10.42
CA VAL A 35 -3.53 -5.41 -10.07
C VAL A 35 -4.38 -6.68 -10.20
N THR A 36 -3.86 -7.67 -10.93
CA THR A 36 -4.56 -8.92 -11.28
C THR A 36 -3.89 -10.17 -10.74
N GLY A 37 -2.68 -10.08 -10.19
CA GLY A 37 -1.96 -11.20 -9.62
C GLY A 37 -0.71 -10.79 -8.85
N TYR A 38 -0.13 -11.77 -8.17
CA TYR A 38 1.06 -11.57 -7.32
C TYR A 38 2.07 -12.71 -7.42
N TYR A 39 1.63 -13.86 -7.92
CA TYR A 39 2.45 -15.06 -7.99
C TYR A 39 2.92 -15.32 -9.42
N GLY A 40 4.15 -15.82 -9.55
CA GLY A 40 4.80 -16.08 -10.83
C GLY A 40 6.06 -16.90 -10.67
N GLY A 41 7.14 -16.49 -11.33
CA GLY A 41 8.42 -17.18 -11.32
C GLY A 41 8.40 -18.49 -12.12
N THR A 42 9.44 -19.31 -11.97
CA THR A 42 9.58 -20.54 -12.73
C THR A 42 8.50 -21.59 -12.40
N SER A 43 8.05 -21.63 -11.14
CA SER A 43 6.98 -22.53 -10.68
C SER A 43 5.57 -21.99 -10.95
N GLY A 44 5.44 -20.69 -11.27
CA GLY A 44 4.17 -20.00 -11.36
C GLY A 44 3.50 -19.69 -10.03
N THR A 45 4.12 -20.09 -8.91
CA THR A 45 3.57 -19.98 -7.55
C THR A 45 4.46 -19.19 -6.59
N GLU A 46 5.56 -18.68 -7.06
CA GLU A 46 6.50 -17.87 -6.29
C GLU A 46 5.93 -16.47 -6.03
N SER A 47 6.11 -15.98 -4.81
CA SER A 47 5.62 -14.65 -4.43
C SER A 47 6.55 -13.54 -4.90
N GLY A 48 5.99 -12.33 -5.15
CA GLY A 48 6.79 -11.17 -5.54
C GLY A 48 6.82 -10.92 -7.05
N TYR A 49 5.87 -11.48 -7.77
CA TYR A 49 5.68 -11.26 -9.22
C TYR A 49 4.37 -10.53 -9.48
N PRO A 50 4.26 -9.23 -9.13
CA PRO A 50 3.03 -8.47 -9.33
C PRO A 50 2.64 -8.47 -10.81
N LYS A 51 1.41 -8.85 -11.09
CA LYS A 51 0.79 -8.81 -12.40
C LYS A 51 -0.27 -7.73 -12.40
N PHE A 52 -0.24 -6.83 -13.36
CA PHE A 52 -1.23 -5.77 -13.49
C PHE A 52 -1.52 -5.45 -14.95
N ARG A 53 -2.66 -4.82 -15.16
CA ARG A 53 -3.08 -4.31 -16.44
C ARG A 53 -3.47 -2.84 -16.33
N TRP A 54 -3.38 -2.12 -17.44
CA TRP A 54 -3.73 -0.70 -17.49
C TRP A 54 -4.21 -0.28 -18.86
N VAL A 55 -4.84 0.89 -18.90
CA VAL A 55 -5.29 1.55 -20.11
C VAL A 55 -5.15 3.06 -19.94
N ASN A 56 -4.78 3.78 -20.99
CA ASN A 56 -4.85 5.24 -21.02
C ASN A 56 -6.29 5.68 -21.27
N ARG A 57 -6.95 6.26 -20.26
CA ARG A 57 -8.33 6.71 -20.31
C ARG A 57 -8.48 8.06 -21.02
N SER A 58 -7.38 8.79 -21.29
CA SER A 58 -7.35 10.09 -21.95
C SER A 58 -7.14 9.97 -23.46
N ALA A 59 -6.81 8.77 -23.96
CA ALA A 59 -6.58 8.55 -25.40
C ALA A 59 -7.91 8.62 -26.18
N SER A 60 -7.95 9.43 -27.22
CA SER A 60 -9.08 9.46 -28.14
C SER A 60 -9.08 8.18 -29.00
N GLY A 61 -10.17 7.43 -28.97
CA GLY A 61 -10.35 6.21 -29.77
C GLY A 61 -10.16 4.91 -29.03
N GLY A 62 -9.94 4.94 -27.72
CA GLY A 62 -9.82 3.76 -26.86
C GLY A 62 -8.46 3.08 -27.02
N GLU A 63 -7.58 3.26 -26.07
CA GLU A 63 -6.32 2.53 -26.01
C GLU A 63 -6.59 1.05 -25.67
N GLN A 64 -5.80 0.16 -26.22
CA GLN A 64 -5.90 -1.25 -25.87
C GLN A 64 -5.42 -1.49 -24.45
N VAL A 65 -6.07 -2.40 -23.75
CA VAL A 65 -5.62 -2.88 -22.45
C VAL A 65 -4.26 -3.53 -22.60
N ARG A 66 -3.30 -3.05 -21.84
CA ARG A 66 -1.94 -3.59 -21.77
C ARG A 66 -1.81 -4.36 -20.46
N GLU A 67 -1.01 -5.41 -20.44
CA GLU A 67 -0.76 -6.23 -19.26
C GLU A 67 0.72 -6.56 -19.15
N VAL A 68 1.23 -6.64 -17.93
CA VAL A 68 2.60 -7.05 -17.63
C VAL A 68 2.65 -7.78 -16.30
N GLN A 69 3.62 -8.67 -16.17
CA GLN A 69 4.07 -9.23 -14.91
C GLN A 69 5.52 -8.81 -14.66
N LEU A 70 5.80 -8.23 -13.51
CA LEU A 70 7.13 -7.79 -13.12
C LEU A 70 7.80 -8.82 -12.21
N ASP A 71 9.12 -8.89 -12.27
CA ASP A 71 9.94 -9.64 -11.34
C ASP A 71 10.43 -8.72 -10.22
N ALA A 72 9.66 -8.63 -9.14
CA ALA A 72 9.96 -7.82 -7.97
C ALA A 72 10.21 -8.68 -6.71
N HIS A 73 10.59 -9.96 -6.86
CA HIS A 73 10.73 -10.90 -5.75
C HIS A 73 11.96 -10.65 -4.86
N ASN A 74 12.96 -9.93 -5.37
CA ASN A 74 14.29 -9.78 -4.75
C ASN A 74 14.40 -8.63 -3.73
N ASP A 75 13.30 -8.14 -3.18
CA ASP A 75 13.26 -6.98 -2.26
C ASP A 75 13.88 -5.68 -2.85
N LYS A 76 13.92 -5.58 -4.18
CA LYS A 76 14.32 -4.37 -4.91
C LYS A 76 13.11 -3.71 -5.56
N TRP A 77 13.17 -2.40 -5.67
CA TRP A 77 12.16 -1.66 -6.42
C TRP A 77 12.35 -1.88 -7.92
N VAL A 78 11.28 -2.29 -8.58
CA VAL A 78 11.16 -2.38 -10.04
C VAL A 78 10.29 -1.23 -10.50
N TYR A 79 10.87 -0.34 -11.29
CA TYR A 79 10.22 0.88 -11.78
C TYR A 79 9.60 0.64 -13.13
N PHE A 80 8.41 1.19 -13.36
CA PHE A 80 7.66 0.96 -14.60
C PHE A 80 7.05 2.24 -15.17
N ASN A 81 7.19 2.40 -16.48
CA ASN A 81 6.60 3.50 -17.23
C ASN A 81 5.32 3.02 -17.92
N LEU A 82 4.16 3.57 -17.52
CA LEU A 82 2.85 3.21 -18.07
C LEU A 82 2.66 3.69 -19.52
N GLU A 83 3.32 4.77 -19.93
CA GLU A 83 3.25 5.30 -21.28
C GLU A 83 3.94 4.37 -22.27
N THR A 84 5.21 4.07 -22.03
CA THR A 84 6.00 3.18 -22.89
C THR A 84 5.66 1.71 -22.70
N GLY A 85 5.19 1.33 -21.47
CA GLY A 85 4.92 -0.06 -21.09
C GLY A 85 6.19 -0.86 -20.87
N THR A 86 7.22 -0.23 -20.35
CA THR A 86 8.52 -0.86 -20.13
C THR A 86 9.03 -0.61 -18.70
N GLU A 87 9.87 -1.53 -18.24
CA GLU A 87 10.63 -1.31 -17.03
C GLU A 87 11.66 -0.19 -17.21
N VAL A 88 11.97 0.52 -16.11
CA VAL A 88 12.93 1.62 -16.07
C VAL A 88 14.08 1.19 -15.18
N ALA A 89 15.30 1.34 -15.65
CA ALA A 89 16.49 0.77 -15.02
C ALA A 89 16.81 1.34 -13.61
N SER A 90 16.32 2.54 -13.29
CA SER A 90 16.60 3.17 -12.01
C SER A 90 15.54 4.18 -11.59
N GLU A 91 15.54 4.54 -10.31
CA GLU A 91 14.67 5.57 -9.73
C GLU A 91 14.82 6.95 -10.37
N ASN A 92 15.98 7.23 -10.96
CA ASN A 92 16.25 8.51 -11.62
C ASN A 92 15.66 8.61 -13.04
N GLY A 93 15.08 7.54 -13.55
CA GLY A 93 14.43 7.53 -14.86
C GLY A 93 13.00 8.05 -14.82
N THR A 94 12.36 8.10 -15.99
CA THR A 94 10.93 8.47 -16.11
C THR A 94 10.06 7.23 -15.87
N TRP A 95 9.46 7.15 -14.70
CA TRP A 95 8.56 6.06 -14.32
C TRP A 95 7.30 6.59 -13.65
N HIS A 96 6.23 5.80 -13.61
CA HIS A 96 4.95 6.17 -13.01
C HIS A 96 4.68 5.42 -11.72
N ILE A 97 4.92 4.11 -11.73
CA ILE A 97 4.68 3.20 -10.60
C ILE A 97 5.93 2.34 -10.37
N ALA A 98 6.10 1.89 -9.15
CA ALA A 98 7.14 0.92 -8.82
C ALA A 98 6.61 -0.13 -7.84
N PHE A 99 7.16 -1.34 -7.94
CA PHE A 99 6.82 -2.46 -7.09
C PHE A 99 8.06 -3.00 -6.37
N ASN A 100 7.85 -3.41 -5.13
CA ASN A 100 8.77 -4.24 -4.37
C ASN A 100 7.94 -5.31 -3.68
N ARG A 101 7.91 -6.50 -4.24
CA ARG A 101 7.00 -7.57 -3.85
C ARG A 101 5.54 -7.08 -3.89
N TYR A 102 4.84 -7.05 -2.75
CA TYR A 102 3.46 -6.56 -2.62
C TYR A 102 3.35 -5.05 -2.36
N ARG A 103 4.47 -4.37 -2.13
CA ARG A 103 4.49 -2.92 -1.93
C ARG A 103 4.45 -2.22 -3.28
N MET A 104 3.66 -1.17 -3.37
CA MET A 104 3.55 -0.34 -4.56
C MET A 104 3.75 1.12 -4.17
N ARG A 105 4.40 1.90 -5.02
CA ARG A 105 4.55 3.34 -4.86
C ARG A 105 4.44 4.07 -6.20
N LEU A 106 4.11 5.35 -6.10
CA LEU A 106 4.12 6.29 -7.22
C LEU A 106 5.46 7.03 -7.31
N ASN A 107 5.74 7.61 -8.47
CA ASN A 107 6.83 8.58 -8.59
C ASN A 107 6.40 9.92 -7.98
N SER A 108 6.63 10.10 -6.69
CA SER A 108 6.23 11.31 -5.95
C SER A 108 7.21 12.48 -6.09
N THR A 109 8.39 12.27 -6.68
CA THR A 109 9.39 13.34 -6.90
C THR A 109 9.00 14.30 -8.02
N GLY A 110 8.05 13.92 -8.86
CA GLY A 110 7.53 14.72 -9.95
C GLY A 110 6.14 15.27 -9.71
N THR A 111 5.36 15.32 -10.76
CA THR A 111 3.98 15.82 -10.84
C THR A 111 2.94 14.70 -10.73
N LEU A 112 3.35 13.51 -10.35
CA LEU A 112 2.46 12.34 -10.30
C LEU A 112 1.60 12.33 -9.05
N GLY A 113 0.33 12.03 -9.24
CA GLY A 113 -0.62 11.76 -8.17
C GLY A 113 -1.43 10.51 -8.49
N SER A 114 -2.06 9.93 -7.48
CA SER A 114 -3.02 8.85 -7.69
C SER A 114 -4.28 9.08 -6.90
N ALA A 115 -5.34 8.43 -7.34
CA ALA A 115 -6.57 8.33 -6.57
C ALA A 115 -7.16 6.94 -6.72
N VAL A 116 -7.84 6.47 -5.69
CA VAL A 116 -8.69 5.30 -5.81
C VAL A 116 -9.92 5.71 -6.60
N GLY A 117 -10.11 5.16 -7.78
CA GLY A 117 -11.21 5.55 -8.65
C GLY A 117 -12.43 4.66 -8.49
N ILE A 118 -12.32 3.41 -8.87
CA ILE A 118 -13.45 2.53 -9.08
C ILE A 118 -13.33 1.26 -8.25
N VAL A 119 -14.35 1.00 -7.45
CA VAL A 119 -14.49 -0.24 -6.67
C VAL A 119 -15.45 -1.17 -7.43
N PRO A 120 -15.04 -2.38 -7.83
CA PRO A 120 -15.91 -3.30 -8.52
C PRO A 120 -17.13 -3.70 -7.67
N ALA A 121 -18.31 -3.54 -8.23
CA ALA A 121 -19.56 -3.90 -7.54
C ALA A 121 -19.60 -5.41 -7.22
N GLY A 122 -20.14 -5.76 -6.06
CA GLY A 122 -20.29 -7.16 -5.62
C GLY A 122 -19.00 -7.80 -5.09
N LEU A 123 -17.86 -7.10 -5.11
CA LEU A 123 -16.62 -7.55 -4.47
C LEU A 123 -16.40 -6.92 -3.09
N TYR A 124 -17.19 -5.91 -2.76
CA TYR A 124 -17.09 -5.14 -1.53
C TYR A 124 -18.47 -4.84 -0.96
N GLU A 125 -18.57 -4.81 0.36
CA GLU A 125 -19.72 -4.32 1.10
C GLU A 125 -19.88 -2.80 0.96
N ALA A 126 -20.99 -2.25 1.41
CA ALA A 126 -21.29 -0.82 1.30
C ALA A 126 -20.34 0.07 2.12
N ASP A 127 -19.77 -0.45 3.20
CA ASP A 127 -18.76 0.20 4.05
C ASP A 127 -17.33 0.07 3.51
N GLY A 128 -17.15 -0.68 2.41
CA GLY A 128 -15.87 -0.88 1.73
C GLY A 128 -15.10 -2.13 2.16
N ASP A 129 -15.66 -2.94 3.04
CA ASP A 129 -15.07 -4.21 3.44
C ASP A 129 -15.10 -5.24 2.31
N ALA A 130 -14.06 -6.04 2.22
CA ALA A 130 -13.87 -7.00 1.15
C ALA A 130 -14.74 -8.26 1.37
N ILE A 131 -15.53 -8.65 0.35
CA ILE A 131 -16.26 -9.92 0.33
C ILE A 131 -15.29 -11.03 -0.11
N ALA A 132 -14.69 -11.72 0.84
CA ALA A 132 -13.61 -12.68 0.58
C ALA A 132 -14.00 -13.76 -0.45
N SER A 133 -15.18 -14.32 -0.37
CA SER A 133 -15.67 -15.33 -1.32
C SER A 133 -15.83 -14.79 -2.75
N ALA A 134 -16.27 -13.54 -2.88
CA ALA A 134 -16.44 -12.88 -4.17
C ALA A 134 -15.06 -12.55 -4.80
N LEU A 135 -14.10 -12.08 -4.00
CA LEU A 135 -12.74 -11.81 -4.47
C LEU A 135 -12.02 -13.09 -4.90
N ILE A 136 -12.20 -14.19 -4.18
CA ILE A 136 -11.62 -15.49 -4.57
C ILE A 136 -12.21 -16.00 -5.88
N ALA A 137 -13.49 -15.77 -6.13
CA ALA A 137 -14.17 -16.16 -7.36
C ALA A 137 -13.95 -15.20 -8.54
N ALA A 138 -13.51 -13.96 -8.26
CA ALA A 138 -13.29 -12.95 -9.29
C ALA A 138 -12.10 -13.31 -10.18
N THR A 139 -12.20 -12.91 -11.43
CA THR A 139 -11.15 -13.08 -12.44
C THR A 139 -10.82 -11.76 -13.12
N PRO A 140 -9.66 -11.63 -13.77
CA PRO A 140 -9.39 -10.48 -14.61
C PRO A 140 -10.52 -10.19 -15.59
N ASP A 141 -11.09 -11.20 -16.26
CA ASP A 141 -12.15 -11.03 -17.24
C ASP A 141 -13.45 -10.51 -16.63
N SER A 142 -13.87 -11.05 -15.47
CA SER A 142 -15.08 -10.59 -14.78
C SER A 142 -15.03 -9.15 -14.29
N THR A 143 -13.82 -8.57 -14.21
CA THR A 143 -13.57 -7.21 -13.72
C THR A 143 -13.05 -6.23 -14.78
N LEU A 144 -12.96 -6.66 -16.03
CA LEU A 144 -12.37 -5.87 -17.12
C LEU A 144 -13.11 -4.55 -17.38
N SER A 145 -14.43 -4.56 -17.32
CA SER A 145 -15.25 -3.38 -17.58
C SER A 145 -14.97 -2.23 -16.61
N TYR A 146 -14.59 -2.54 -15.37
CA TYR A 146 -14.21 -1.50 -14.39
C TYR A 146 -12.94 -0.76 -14.79
N LEU A 147 -12.00 -1.45 -15.43
CA LEU A 147 -10.78 -0.83 -15.94
C LEU A 147 -11.05 0.04 -17.18
N THR A 148 -11.86 -0.45 -18.11
CA THR A 148 -11.97 0.11 -19.47
C THR A 148 -13.11 1.11 -19.64
N SER A 149 -14.27 0.87 -19.03
CA SER A 149 -15.52 1.56 -19.36
C SER A 149 -16.31 2.12 -18.19
N ALA A 150 -16.03 1.71 -16.94
CA ALA A 150 -16.75 2.28 -15.80
C ALA A 150 -16.50 3.80 -15.70
N ALA A 151 -17.53 4.54 -15.29
CA ALA A 151 -17.43 5.98 -15.14
C ALA A 151 -16.38 6.36 -14.11
N ILE A 152 -15.49 7.29 -14.46
CA ILE A 152 -14.57 7.90 -13.50
C ILE A 152 -15.39 8.87 -12.64
N PRO A 153 -15.27 8.84 -11.29
CA PRO A 153 -15.99 9.74 -10.42
C PRO A 153 -15.75 11.20 -10.80
N ALA A 154 -16.79 12.02 -10.76
CA ALA A 154 -16.71 13.43 -11.16
C ALA A 154 -15.77 14.26 -10.27
N THR A 155 -15.60 13.82 -9.02
CA THR A 155 -14.70 14.46 -8.05
C THR A 155 -13.65 13.44 -7.64
N VAL A 156 -12.46 13.54 -8.20
CA VAL A 156 -11.28 12.76 -7.80
C VAL A 156 -10.32 13.69 -7.10
N GLN A 157 -9.94 13.32 -5.88
CA GLN A 157 -8.85 14.00 -5.19
C GLN A 157 -7.56 13.23 -5.44
N TRP A 158 -6.67 13.82 -6.21
CA TRP A 158 -5.36 13.25 -6.49
C TRP A 158 -4.48 13.33 -5.24
N GLN A 159 -3.92 12.20 -4.86
CA GLN A 159 -3.04 12.08 -3.70
C GLN A 159 -1.68 11.57 -4.15
N ALA A 160 -0.63 12.21 -3.65
CA ALA A 160 0.72 11.67 -3.77
C ALA A 160 0.88 10.51 -2.78
N ASP A 161 1.89 9.67 -3.01
CA ASP A 161 2.29 8.68 -2.01
C ASP A 161 2.61 9.36 -0.68
N GLU A 162 2.08 8.77 0.35
CA GLU A 162 2.50 9.03 1.72
C GLU A 162 3.03 7.74 2.33
N ALA A 163 4.16 7.83 3.03
CA ALA A 163 4.69 6.71 3.76
C ALA A 163 3.74 6.37 4.91
N GLY A 164 2.92 5.35 4.73
CA GLY A 164 2.08 4.78 5.78
C GLY A 164 1.18 5.77 6.52
N SER A 165 0.83 5.43 7.74
CA SER A 165 0.17 6.33 8.67
C SER A 165 1.17 7.34 9.23
N ARG A 166 0.76 8.61 9.43
CA ARG A 166 1.58 9.58 10.17
C ARG A 166 1.90 9.12 11.60
N LEU A 167 1.08 8.25 12.15
CA LEU A 167 1.31 7.63 13.45
C LEU A 167 2.25 6.43 13.37
N ASN A 168 2.39 5.84 12.17
CA ASN A 168 3.25 4.69 11.90
C ASN A 168 3.90 4.86 10.53
N PRO A 169 4.88 5.76 10.40
CA PRO A 169 5.42 6.21 9.12
C PRO A 169 6.33 5.20 8.44
N LYS A 170 6.74 4.14 9.13
CA LYS A 170 7.65 3.13 8.63
C LYS A 170 6.90 1.85 8.26
N ALA A 171 7.40 1.14 7.27
CA ALA A 171 7.01 -0.21 6.91
C ALA A 171 8.22 -0.85 6.20
N GLU A 172 9.35 -0.91 6.88
CA GLU A 172 10.64 -1.29 6.32
C GLU A 172 11.07 -2.66 6.82
N ARG A 173 11.65 -3.46 5.91
CA ARG A 173 12.32 -4.68 6.29
C ARG A 173 13.75 -4.37 6.69
N GLU A 174 14.12 -4.72 7.91
CA GLU A 174 15.48 -4.59 8.40
C GLU A 174 16.39 -5.70 7.83
N SER A 175 17.69 -5.44 7.80
CA SER A 175 18.70 -6.44 7.39
C SER A 175 18.70 -7.69 8.25
N SER A 176 18.24 -7.58 9.51
CA SER A 176 18.02 -8.69 10.43
C SER A 176 16.92 -9.65 9.98
N GLY A 177 15.97 -9.15 9.16
CA GLY A 177 14.78 -9.88 8.70
C GLY A 177 13.50 -9.55 9.46
N SER A 178 13.57 -8.71 10.51
CA SER A 178 12.41 -8.09 11.13
C SER A 178 11.82 -6.98 10.27
N PHE A 179 10.63 -6.50 10.63
CA PHE A 179 10.00 -5.36 9.97
C PHE A 179 9.82 -4.23 10.98
N ASP A 180 10.29 -3.05 10.63
CA ASP A 180 10.14 -1.83 11.39
C ASP A 180 8.87 -1.09 10.92
N TYR A 181 7.92 -0.89 11.86
CA TYR A 181 6.69 -0.13 11.66
C TYR A 181 6.70 1.20 12.45
N GLY A 182 7.85 1.66 12.90
CA GLY A 182 8.02 2.84 13.72
C GLY A 182 7.91 2.48 15.20
N TRP A 183 6.78 2.68 15.81
CA TRP A 183 6.56 2.46 17.26
C TRP A 183 6.49 0.99 17.68
N PHE A 184 6.42 0.03 16.73
CA PHE A 184 6.57 -1.39 16.99
C PHE A 184 7.33 -2.10 15.86
N LYS A 185 7.90 -3.25 16.18
CA LYS A 185 8.55 -4.14 15.22
C LYS A 185 7.82 -5.48 15.14
N TYR A 186 7.82 -6.06 13.96
CA TYR A 186 7.27 -7.38 13.70
C TYR A 186 8.39 -8.38 13.42
N TYR A 187 8.34 -9.50 14.12
CA TYR A 187 9.31 -10.58 14.05
C TYR A 187 8.66 -11.82 13.43
N PRO A 188 8.92 -12.12 12.15
CA PRO A 188 8.26 -13.20 11.43
C PRO A 188 8.66 -14.60 11.90
N THR A 189 9.77 -14.74 12.61
CA THR A 189 10.24 -16.04 13.11
C THR A 189 10.53 -16.01 14.61
N ALA A 190 10.40 -17.18 15.25
CA ALA A 190 10.71 -17.36 16.66
C ALA A 190 12.17 -16.97 17.00
N ALA A 191 13.11 -17.28 16.12
CA ALA A 191 14.52 -16.95 16.32
C ALA A 191 14.77 -15.44 16.35
N LEU A 192 14.12 -14.68 15.48
CA LEU A 192 14.23 -13.23 15.48
C LEU A 192 13.59 -12.59 16.71
N ALA A 193 12.42 -13.08 17.14
CA ALA A 193 11.77 -12.62 18.36
C ALA A 193 12.65 -12.90 19.60
N GLN A 194 13.19 -14.09 19.71
CA GLN A 194 14.10 -14.48 20.80
C GLN A 194 15.37 -13.63 20.82
N ALA A 195 15.96 -13.35 19.66
CA ALA A 195 17.14 -12.49 19.57
C ALA A 195 16.86 -11.03 20.03
N ALA A 196 15.61 -10.60 19.95
CA ALA A 196 15.15 -9.30 20.46
C ALA A 196 14.70 -9.34 21.94
N GLY A 197 14.87 -10.47 22.64
CA GLY A 197 14.45 -10.64 24.03
C GLY A 197 12.93 -10.77 24.22
N LEU A 198 12.21 -11.10 23.16
CA LEU A 198 10.76 -11.28 23.13
C LEU A 198 10.37 -12.76 23.22
N PRO A 199 9.10 -13.10 23.40
CA PRO A 199 8.63 -14.47 23.35
C PRO A 199 9.12 -15.20 22.09
N ALA A 200 9.69 -16.39 22.27
CA ALA A 200 10.30 -17.19 21.19
C ALA A 200 9.21 -17.87 20.33
N THR A 201 8.35 -17.08 19.71
CA THR A 201 7.29 -17.54 18.82
C THR A 201 7.30 -16.73 17.52
N ALA A 202 6.91 -17.34 16.41
CA ALA A 202 6.79 -16.63 15.14
C ALA A 202 5.63 -15.61 15.20
N HIS A 203 5.71 -14.57 14.37
CA HIS A 203 4.72 -13.50 14.28
C HIS A 203 4.57 -12.64 15.55
N THR A 204 5.65 -12.51 16.31
CA THR A 204 5.68 -11.69 17.53
C THR A 204 5.82 -10.21 17.19
N LEU A 205 5.14 -9.36 17.96
CA LEU A 205 5.30 -7.90 17.95
C LEU A 205 6.09 -7.45 19.17
N GLY A 206 6.99 -6.50 19.00
CA GLY A 206 7.71 -5.85 20.08
C GLY A 206 7.56 -4.33 20.00
N ALA A 207 7.40 -3.66 21.14
CA ALA A 207 7.40 -2.20 21.17
C ALA A 207 8.78 -1.65 20.77
N ASP A 208 8.78 -0.49 20.11
CA ASP A 208 9.98 0.33 19.91
C ASP A 208 9.82 1.66 20.65
N PRO A 209 10.17 1.72 21.95
CA PRO A 209 9.93 2.89 22.77
C PRO A 209 10.78 4.11 22.39
N GLY A 210 11.77 3.94 21.53
CA GLY A 210 12.56 5.03 20.95
C GLY A 210 11.80 5.83 19.90
N GLU A 211 10.71 5.28 19.37
CA GLU A 211 9.88 5.90 18.34
C GLU A 211 8.54 6.33 18.92
N GLY A 212 8.00 7.44 18.42
CA GLY A 212 6.71 7.97 18.88
C GLY A 212 6.07 8.89 17.86
N ALA A 213 4.92 9.45 18.23
CA ALA A 213 4.20 10.37 17.36
C ALA A 213 3.77 11.62 18.13
N MET A 214 3.65 12.73 17.39
CA MET A 214 3.02 13.97 17.88
C MET A 214 1.65 14.11 17.22
N ILE A 215 0.66 14.38 18.05
CA ILE A 215 -0.72 14.64 17.61
C ILE A 215 -1.06 16.10 17.93
N ARG A 216 -1.67 16.79 16.98
CA ARG A 216 -2.28 18.08 17.19
C ARG A 216 -3.77 17.91 17.44
N GLY A 217 -4.30 18.48 18.49
CA GLY A 217 -5.73 18.45 18.78
C GLY A 217 -6.56 19.17 17.73
N GLY A 218 -7.83 18.80 17.61
CA GLY A 218 -8.77 19.43 16.68
C GLY A 218 -9.04 20.91 16.94
N ASP A 219 -8.71 21.42 18.16
CA ASP A 219 -8.71 22.84 18.51
C ASP A 219 -7.55 23.63 17.86
N GLY A 220 -6.59 22.92 17.28
CA GLY A 220 -5.42 23.49 16.63
C GLY A 220 -4.37 24.09 17.58
N ALA A 221 -4.56 24.00 18.89
CA ALA A 221 -3.73 24.63 19.92
C ALA A 221 -3.17 23.64 20.95
N SER A 222 -3.83 22.51 21.16
CA SER A 222 -3.34 21.43 22.02
C SER A 222 -2.48 20.44 21.25
N PHE A 223 -1.51 19.86 21.95
CA PHE A 223 -0.61 18.86 21.37
C PHE A 223 -0.46 17.69 22.36
N ALA A 224 -0.28 16.51 21.81
CA ALA A 224 0.14 15.34 22.57
C ALA A 224 1.30 14.65 21.84
N ARG A 225 2.25 14.18 22.62
CA ARG A 225 3.22 13.19 22.14
C ARG A 225 2.96 11.86 22.86
N PHE A 226 3.14 10.78 22.17
CA PHE A 226 2.98 9.46 22.76
C PHE A 226 3.89 8.45 22.07
N HIS A 227 4.21 7.39 22.79
CA HIS A 227 4.91 6.22 22.26
C HIS A 227 4.40 4.94 22.90
N LEU A 228 4.61 3.85 22.23
CA LEU A 228 4.34 2.51 22.72
C LEU A 228 5.56 2.03 23.51
N THR A 229 5.41 1.83 24.82
CA THR A 229 6.52 1.43 25.69
C THR A 229 6.65 -0.08 25.84
N LYS A 230 5.53 -0.80 25.72
CA LYS A 230 5.52 -2.25 25.96
C LYS A 230 4.36 -2.95 25.27
N ILE A 231 4.61 -4.19 24.83
CA ILE A 231 3.59 -5.17 24.43
C ILE A 231 3.76 -6.41 25.29
N ASP A 232 2.80 -6.70 26.16
CA ASP A 232 2.75 -7.90 26.98
C ASP A 232 1.86 -8.95 26.36
N TYR A 233 2.27 -10.20 26.39
CA TYR A 233 1.53 -11.37 25.93
C TYR A 233 1.02 -12.14 27.13
N ALA A 234 -0.28 -12.47 27.17
CA ALA A 234 -0.86 -13.28 28.24
C ALA A 234 -0.27 -14.69 28.27
N ASP A 235 0.08 -15.23 27.11
CA ASP A 235 0.87 -16.46 26.94
C ASP A 235 2.09 -16.16 26.08
N THR A 236 3.27 -16.19 26.68
CA THR A 236 4.54 -15.95 25.98
C THR A 236 4.95 -17.07 25.02
N ALA A 237 4.23 -18.19 25.01
CA ALA A 237 4.43 -19.26 24.04
C ALA A 237 3.52 -19.10 22.80
N SER A 238 2.66 -18.05 22.75
CA SER A 238 1.72 -17.84 21.67
C SER A 238 1.64 -16.36 21.24
N ALA A 239 2.06 -16.05 20.02
CA ALA A 239 1.93 -14.72 19.43
C ALA A 239 0.46 -14.31 19.18
N THR A 240 -0.46 -15.26 19.21
CA THR A 240 -1.91 -15.02 19.03
C THR A 240 -2.67 -14.93 20.35
N SER A 241 -1.97 -15.02 21.51
CA SER A 241 -2.59 -14.79 22.80
C SER A 241 -3.01 -13.33 22.94
N GLN A 242 -3.87 -13.06 23.92
CA GLN A 242 -4.26 -11.68 24.25
C GLN A 242 -3.02 -10.83 24.52
N GLN A 243 -2.99 -9.62 23.94
CA GLN A 243 -1.91 -8.67 24.10
C GLN A 243 -2.38 -7.45 24.87
N THR A 244 -1.52 -6.93 25.74
CA THR A 244 -1.71 -5.63 26.42
C THR A 244 -0.67 -4.67 25.90
N TRP A 245 -1.11 -3.56 25.32
CA TRP A 245 -0.27 -2.51 24.78
C TRP A 245 -0.24 -1.33 25.74
N THR A 246 0.95 -0.95 26.20
CA THR A 246 1.16 0.15 27.12
C THR A 246 1.73 1.35 26.40
N PHE A 247 1.03 2.48 26.47
CA PHE A 247 1.45 3.76 25.89
C PHE A 247 1.75 4.77 26.97
N GLU A 248 2.77 5.60 26.75
CA GLU A 248 3.01 6.81 27.52
C GLU A 248 2.60 8.04 26.73
N PHE A 249 1.96 8.98 27.42
CA PHE A 249 1.46 10.23 26.86
C PHE A 249 2.02 11.42 27.63
N ASP A 250 2.40 12.45 26.88
CA ASP A 250 2.69 13.78 27.42
C ASP A 250 1.81 14.79 26.66
N VAL A 251 0.91 15.43 27.40
CA VAL A 251 -0.12 16.30 26.81
C VAL A 251 0.14 17.75 27.20
N GLN A 252 0.27 18.61 26.20
CA GLN A 252 0.26 20.05 26.33
C GLN A 252 -1.13 20.56 25.94
N PRO A 253 -1.96 20.97 26.90
CA PRO A 253 -3.26 21.55 26.60
C PRO A 253 -3.10 22.87 25.87
N GLY A 254 -4.08 23.19 25.01
CA GLY A 254 -4.19 24.52 24.42
C GLY A 254 -4.42 25.59 25.49
N ALA A 255 -4.01 26.82 25.20
CA ALA A 255 -4.33 27.94 26.08
C ALA A 255 -5.86 28.05 26.23
N ALA A 256 -6.33 28.18 27.48
CA ALA A 256 -7.74 28.47 27.70
C ALA A 256 -8.13 29.76 26.97
N LYS A 257 -9.19 29.71 26.19
CA LYS A 257 -9.75 30.88 25.49
C LYS A 257 -10.52 31.74 26.48
#